data_97978e8c549f69dafe345cb661a2432f
#
_entry.id   97978e8c549f69dafe345cb661a2432f
#
_cell.length_a   1.000
_cell.length_b   1.000
_cell.length_c   1.000
_cell.angle_alpha   90.00
_cell.angle_beta   90.00
_cell.angle_gamma   90.00
#
_symmetry.space_group_name_H-M   'P 1'
#
loop_
_entity.id
_entity.type
_entity.pdbx_description
1 polymer ?
#
loop_
_entity_poly.entity_id
_entity_poly.type
_entity_poly.pdbx_seq_one_letter_code
_entity_poly.pdbx_strand_id
1 'polypeptide(L)'
;MSHPERADAAQVVRSHLADNDIDFEETAEGLFSFSLPGERKLQTPVRLDVGAHALGVHAFVCRRPDEQFERVYRWLLERNMRMYAVAFGIDHHGDIYLDARLPLSSVTPDDLDRLLGSVLSYADSAFNTILELGFASSIRKEWAWRIERGESTANLEAFRGWLEADRSAQTDDQTDEQTDQQTDQQTDRGAAQD
;
A
#
# COMPACT_ATOMS: atom_id res chain seq x y z
N MET A 1 32.70 18.05 -9.73
CA MET A 1 33.11 17.36 -10.97
C MET A 1 32.15 16.20 -11.15
N SER A 2 31.35 16.20 -12.22
CA SER A 2 30.46 15.06 -12.52
C SER A 2 31.33 13.85 -12.87
N HIS A 3 31.11 12.74 -12.19
CA HIS A 3 31.71 11.46 -12.55
C HIS A 3 31.12 11.05 -13.91
N PRO A 4 31.90 10.66 -14.93
CA PRO A 4 31.38 10.23 -16.23
C PRO A 4 30.32 9.13 -16.10
N GLU A 5 30.52 8.14 -15.23
CA GLU A 5 29.56 7.07 -14.95
C GLU A 5 28.19 7.59 -14.48
N ARG A 6 28.14 8.69 -13.70
CA ARG A 6 26.89 9.29 -13.25
C ARG A 6 26.12 9.93 -14.42
N ALA A 7 26.82 10.64 -15.29
CA ALA A 7 26.21 11.26 -16.47
C ALA A 7 25.68 10.20 -17.45
N ASP A 8 26.44 9.11 -17.66
CA ASP A 8 26.05 7.98 -18.51
C ASP A 8 24.82 7.28 -17.93
N ALA A 9 24.81 6.99 -16.63
CA ALA A 9 23.65 6.38 -15.96
C ALA A 9 22.39 7.26 -16.03
N ALA A 10 22.53 8.59 -15.83
CA ALA A 10 21.42 9.53 -15.96
C ALA A 10 20.89 9.56 -17.40
N GLN A 11 21.78 9.46 -18.41
CA GLN A 11 21.35 9.38 -19.79
C GLN A 11 20.60 8.07 -20.09
N VAL A 12 21.05 6.93 -19.54
CA VAL A 12 20.36 5.64 -19.69
C VAL A 12 18.95 5.73 -19.08
N VAL A 13 18.82 6.27 -17.87
CA VAL A 13 17.51 6.45 -17.20
C VAL A 13 16.60 7.33 -18.06
N ARG A 14 17.09 8.49 -18.53
CA ARG A 14 16.30 9.43 -19.34
C ARG A 14 15.79 8.79 -20.63
N SER A 15 16.70 8.10 -21.37
CA SER A 15 16.34 7.41 -22.60
C SER A 15 15.32 6.31 -22.34
N HIS A 16 15.55 5.49 -21.30
CA HIS A 16 14.65 4.39 -20.94
C HIS A 16 13.22 4.88 -20.59
N LEU A 17 13.08 5.93 -19.82
CA LEU A 17 11.76 6.51 -19.49
C LEU A 17 11.06 7.04 -20.74
N ALA A 18 11.79 7.74 -21.61
CA ALA A 18 11.26 8.28 -22.86
C ALA A 18 10.85 7.17 -23.85
N ASP A 19 11.68 6.14 -24.01
CA ASP A 19 11.45 5.03 -24.94
C ASP A 19 10.25 4.15 -24.53
N ASN A 20 9.87 4.18 -23.23
CA ASN A 20 8.71 3.48 -22.69
C ASN A 20 7.48 4.38 -22.49
N ASP A 21 7.46 5.58 -23.08
CA ASP A 21 6.35 6.54 -22.99
C ASP A 21 5.97 6.88 -21.52
N ILE A 22 6.94 6.88 -20.59
CA ILE A 22 6.73 7.28 -19.21
C ILE A 22 6.93 8.78 -19.11
N ASP A 23 5.87 9.51 -18.79
CA ASP A 23 5.95 10.94 -18.50
C ASP A 23 6.73 11.17 -17.21
N PHE A 24 7.81 11.93 -17.27
CA PHE A 24 8.67 12.23 -16.12
C PHE A 24 9.08 13.69 -16.06
N GLU A 25 9.40 14.14 -14.86
CA GLU A 25 10.02 15.43 -14.59
C GLU A 25 11.46 15.21 -14.09
N GLU A 26 12.44 15.88 -14.68
CA GLU A 26 13.81 15.94 -14.17
C GLU A 26 13.97 17.25 -13.40
N THR A 27 13.74 17.22 -12.08
CA THR A 27 13.74 18.41 -11.20
C THR A 27 15.15 18.93 -10.90
N ALA A 28 16.14 18.07 -11.03
CA ALA A 28 17.58 18.40 -10.97
C ALA A 28 18.34 17.36 -11.78
N GLU A 29 19.59 17.64 -12.14
CA GLU A 29 20.42 16.68 -12.90
C GLU A 29 20.50 15.33 -12.23
N GLY A 30 19.94 14.31 -12.89
CA GLY A 30 19.87 12.92 -12.42
C GLY A 30 18.80 12.65 -11.37
N LEU A 31 17.86 13.57 -11.13
CA LEU A 31 16.72 13.38 -10.24
C LEU A 31 15.40 13.35 -11.05
N PHE A 32 14.87 12.17 -11.24
CA PHE A 32 13.67 11.91 -12.04
C PHE A 32 12.48 11.58 -11.14
N SER A 33 11.32 12.17 -11.43
CA SER A 33 10.05 11.91 -10.77
C SER A 33 8.97 11.57 -11.77
N PHE A 34 8.23 10.48 -11.54
CA PHE A 34 7.16 9.99 -12.40
C PHE A 34 6.19 9.11 -11.61
N SER A 35 5.12 8.63 -12.28
CA SER A 35 4.19 7.68 -11.69
C SER A 35 4.02 6.45 -12.58
N LEU A 36 4.00 5.27 -11.96
CA LEU A 36 3.68 4.01 -12.62
C LEU A 36 2.20 3.68 -12.42
N PRO A 37 1.44 3.36 -13.50
CA PRO A 37 0.04 2.96 -13.38
C PRO A 37 -0.08 1.52 -12.84
N GLY A 38 -1.03 1.28 -11.93
CA GLY A 38 -1.34 -0.04 -11.41
C GLY A 38 -2.85 -0.33 -11.43
N GLU A 39 -3.23 -1.54 -11.04
CA GLU A 39 -4.63 -1.99 -11.03
C GLU A 39 -5.31 -1.71 -9.67
N ARG A 40 -4.66 -2.09 -8.57
CA ARG A 40 -5.15 -1.91 -7.20
C ARG A 40 -4.74 -0.55 -6.63
N LYS A 41 -3.48 -0.21 -6.81
CA LYS A 41 -2.93 1.11 -6.54
C LYS A 41 -2.83 1.86 -7.87
N LEU A 42 -3.82 2.68 -8.18
CA LEU A 42 -3.98 3.34 -9.49
C LEU A 42 -2.71 4.04 -9.98
N GLN A 43 -1.92 4.61 -9.07
CA GLN A 43 -0.65 5.25 -9.38
C GLN A 43 0.37 5.02 -8.26
N THR A 44 1.59 4.67 -8.65
CA THR A 44 2.73 4.55 -7.74
C THR A 44 3.74 5.65 -8.08
N PRO A 45 3.81 6.74 -7.27
CA PRO A 45 4.84 7.76 -7.45
C PRO A 45 6.23 7.17 -7.22
N VAL A 46 7.13 7.42 -8.14
CA VAL A 46 8.52 6.93 -8.14
C VAL A 46 9.47 8.11 -8.27
N ARG A 47 10.55 8.07 -7.50
CA ARG A 47 11.70 8.94 -7.64
C ARG A 47 12.94 8.09 -7.89
N LEU A 48 13.66 8.42 -8.96
CA LEU A 48 14.99 7.89 -9.24
C LEU A 48 16.03 8.99 -8.97
N ASP A 49 17.06 8.66 -8.21
CA ASP A 49 18.17 9.57 -7.87
C ASP A 49 19.50 8.95 -8.29
N VAL A 50 20.11 9.50 -9.35
CA VAL A 50 21.42 9.11 -9.83
C VAL A 50 22.48 9.79 -8.97
N GLY A 51 22.83 9.14 -7.85
CA GLY A 51 23.84 9.63 -6.92
C GLY A 51 25.28 9.48 -7.43
N ALA A 52 26.24 9.66 -6.53
CA ALA A 52 27.66 9.56 -6.88
C ALA A 52 28.13 8.12 -7.18
N HIS A 53 27.49 7.11 -6.58
CA HIS A 53 27.94 5.71 -6.66
C HIS A 53 26.83 4.73 -7.00
N ALA A 54 25.58 5.14 -6.88
CA ALA A 54 24.43 4.29 -7.11
C ALA A 54 23.23 5.09 -7.60
N LEU A 55 22.35 4.43 -8.35
CA LEU A 55 21.00 4.84 -8.61
C LEU A 55 20.13 4.43 -7.40
N GLY A 56 19.55 5.41 -6.72
CA GLY A 56 18.53 5.21 -5.70
C GLY A 56 17.14 5.17 -6.32
N VAL A 57 16.31 4.28 -5.82
CA VAL A 57 14.89 4.16 -6.20
C VAL A 57 14.05 4.31 -4.96
N HIS A 58 13.09 5.22 -5.00
CA HIS A 58 12.11 5.44 -3.95
C HIS A 58 10.71 5.44 -4.56
N ALA A 59 9.88 4.47 -4.21
CA ALA A 59 8.51 4.40 -4.69
C ALA A 59 7.54 4.46 -3.50
N PHE A 60 6.67 5.45 -3.48
CA PHE A 60 5.70 5.63 -2.41
C PHE A 60 4.57 4.60 -2.51
N VAL A 61 4.37 3.83 -1.45
CA VAL A 61 3.30 2.82 -1.39
C VAL A 61 2.07 3.37 -0.68
N CYS A 62 2.20 3.76 0.57
CA CYS A 62 1.12 4.42 1.30
C CYS A 62 1.66 5.21 2.51
N ARG A 63 0.83 6.07 3.04
CA ARG A 63 1.12 6.78 4.28
C ARG A 63 1.23 5.81 5.46
N ARG A 64 1.76 6.32 6.56
CA ARG A 64 1.80 5.61 7.84
C ARG A 64 0.45 4.98 8.16
N PRO A 65 0.39 3.69 8.52
CA PRO A 65 -0.82 3.02 8.97
C PRO A 65 -1.45 3.74 10.17
N ASP A 66 -2.78 3.70 10.30
CA ASP A 66 -3.50 4.28 11.44
C ASP A 66 -3.48 3.36 12.66
N GLU A 67 -3.37 2.04 12.42
CA GLU A 67 -3.46 0.98 13.43
C GLU A 67 -2.58 -0.22 13.10
N GLN A 68 -2.45 -1.17 14.03
CA GLN A 68 -1.79 -2.47 13.84
C GLN A 68 -0.35 -2.39 13.27
N PHE A 69 0.43 -1.37 13.66
CA PHE A 69 1.77 -1.10 13.12
C PHE A 69 2.68 -2.32 13.13
N GLU A 70 2.73 -3.05 14.25
CA GLU A 70 3.58 -4.24 14.38
C GLU A 70 3.20 -5.31 13.36
N ARG A 71 1.91 -5.54 13.18
CA ARG A 71 1.40 -6.53 12.22
C ARG A 71 1.70 -6.14 10.78
N VAL A 72 1.52 -4.86 10.43
CA VAL A 72 1.86 -4.33 9.10
C VAL A 72 3.35 -4.48 8.84
N TYR A 73 4.20 -3.98 9.74
CA TYR A 73 5.65 -4.00 9.53
C TYR A 73 6.23 -5.41 9.54
N ARG A 74 5.72 -6.31 10.37
CA ARG A 74 6.08 -7.73 10.33
C ARG A 74 5.78 -8.33 8.97
N TRP A 75 4.57 -8.10 8.45
CA TRP A 75 4.15 -8.60 7.14
C TRP A 75 5.06 -8.07 6.01
N LEU A 76 5.43 -6.78 6.04
CA LEU A 76 6.35 -6.18 5.06
C LEU A 76 7.75 -6.84 5.13
N LEU A 77 8.29 -7.03 6.32
CA LEU A 77 9.61 -7.65 6.52
C LEU A 77 9.63 -9.11 6.06
N GLU A 78 8.59 -9.88 6.36
CA GLU A 78 8.46 -11.27 5.90
C GLU A 78 8.36 -11.33 4.36
N ARG A 79 7.67 -10.38 3.75
CA ARG A 79 7.56 -10.27 2.30
C ARG A 79 8.89 -9.92 1.65
N ASN A 80 9.69 -9.03 2.24
CA ASN A 80 11.03 -8.66 1.76
C ASN A 80 11.95 -9.87 1.54
N MET A 81 11.79 -10.95 2.34
CA MET A 81 12.59 -12.17 2.20
C MET A 81 12.39 -12.90 0.87
N ARG A 82 11.36 -12.57 0.11
CA ARG A 82 10.99 -13.22 -1.15
C ARG A 82 10.96 -12.24 -2.33
N MET A 83 11.27 -10.98 -2.09
CA MET A 83 11.22 -9.94 -3.11
C MET A 83 12.54 -9.87 -3.89
N TYR A 84 12.44 -9.47 -5.14
CA TYR A 84 13.57 -9.27 -6.02
C TYR A 84 13.84 -7.77 -6.19
N ALA A 85 15.10 -7.38 -6.14
CA ALA A 85 15.64 -6.06 -6.43
C ALA A 85 15.20 -4.91 -5.53
N VAL A 86 14.03 -4.94 -4.93
CA VAL A 86 13.48 -3.88 -4.06
C VAL A 86 13.06 -4.45 -2.70
N ALA A 87 12.96 -3.59 -1.70
CA ALA A 87 12.46 -3.95 -0.39
C ALA A 87 11.52 -2.87 0.16
N PHE A 88 10.54 -3.26 0.96
CA PHE A 88 9.74 -2.32 1.72
C PHE A 88 10.59 -1.67 2.81
N GLY A 89 10.45 -0.36 2.94
CA GLY A 89 11.00 0.46 3.99
C GLY A 89 9.96 1.42 4.54
N ILE A 90 10.29 2.05 5.65
CA ILE A 90 9.51 3.14 6.24
C ILE A 90 10.42 4.36 6.41
N ASP A 91 9.87 5.54 6.18
CA ASP A 91 10.57 6.78 6.46
C ASP A 91 10.42 7.19 7.95
N HIS A 92 10.95 8.34 8.32
CA HIS A 92 10.89 8.89 9.69
C HIS A 92 9.46 9.30 10.11
N HIS A 93 8.53 9.44 9.18
CA HIS A 93 7.11 9.66 9.46
C HIS A 93 6.33 8.34 9.60
N GLY A 94 6.94 7.23 9.20
CA GLY A 94 6.32 5.91 9.16
C GLY A 94 5.59 5.61 7.85
N ASP A 95 5.75 6.46 6.83
CA ASP A 95 5.21 6.22 5.49
C ASP A 95 5.96 5.07 4.83
N ILE A 96 5.23 4.23 4.10
CA ILE A 96 5.74 3.00 3.50
C ILE A 96 6.18 3.26 2.07
N TYR A 97 7.41 2.83 1.78
CA TYR A 97 8.06 2.94 0.47
C TYR A 97 8.57 1.58 0.01
N LEU A 98 8.81 1.46 -1.29
CA LEU A 98 9.73 0.49 -1.87
C LEU A 98 11.02 1.21 -2.21
N ASP A 99 12.13 0.66 -1.72
CA ASP A 99 13.46 1.19 -1.91
C ASP A 99 14.37 0.18 -2.61
N ALA A 100 15.26 0.71 -3.45
CA ALA A 100 16.36 -0.05 -4.04
C ALA A 100 17.58 0.82 -4.25
N ARG A 101 18.73 0.17 -4.39
CA ARG A 101 19.98 0.81 -4.80
C ARG A 101 20.70 -0.08 -5.81
N LEU A 102 20.99 0.49 -6.97
CA LEU A 102 21.68 -0.18 -8.04
C LEU A 102 23.03 0.51 -8.28
N PRO A 103 24.18 -0.20 -8.29
CA PRO A 103 25.47 0.40 -8.67
C PRO A 103 25.38 1.06 -10.05
N LEU A 104 26.04 2.20 -10.26
CA LEU A 104 25.95 2.92 -11.55
C LEU A 104 26.39 2.06 -12.72
N SER A 105 27.39 1.18 -12.54
CA SER A 105 27.87 0.24 -13.55
C SER A 105 26.84 -0.83 -13.96
N SER A 106 25.76 -0.99 -13.19
CA SER A 106 24.66 -1.94 -13.46
C SER A 106 23.41 -1.24 -13.97
N VAL A 107 23.46 0.06 -14.26
CA VAL A 107 22.32 0.80 -14.81
C VAL A 107 22.25 0.55 -16.31
N THR A 108 21.45 -0.43 -16.70
CA THR A 108 21.14 -0.77 -18.09
C THR A 108 19.64 -0.67 -18.35
N PRO A 109 19.17 -0.55 -19.60
CA PRO A 109 17.74 -0.58 -19.89
C PRO A 109 17.04 -1.83 -19.35
N ASP A 110 17.66 -3.00 -19.50
CA ASP A 110 17.13 -4.29 -19.01
C ASP A 110 17.02 -4.34 -17.48
N ASP A 111 18.00 -3.77 -16.76
CA ASP A 111 17.95 -3.72 -15.30
C ASP A 111 16.91 -2.71 -14.81
N LEU A 112 16.72 -1.59 -15.52
CA LEU A 112 15.65 -0.63 -15.24
C LEU A 112 14.27 -1.26 -15.47
N ASP A 113 14.05 -2.01 -16.54
CA ASP A 113 12.81 -2.74 -16.80
C ASP A 113 12.46 -3.69 -15.65
N ARG A 114 13.41 -4.51 -15.23
CA ARG A 114 13.21 -5.46 -14.13
C ARG A 114 12.94 -4.74 -12.81
N LEU A 115 13.64 -3.65 -12.56
CA LEU A 115 13.53 -2.86 -11.35
C LEU A 115 12.17 -2.16 -11.27
N LEU A 116 11.78 -1.44 -12.31
CA LEU A 116 10.50 -0.73 -12.37
C LEU A 116 9.31 -1.70 -12.42
N GLY A 117 9.45 -2.82 -13.13
CA GLY A 117 8.48 -3.90 -13.11
C GLY A 117 8.30 -4.51 -11.72
N SER A 118 9.40 -4.68 -10.96
CA SER A 118 9.34 -5.14 -9.56
C SER A 118 8.66 -4.11 -8.66
N VAL A 119 8.99 -2.82 -8.81
CA VAL A 119 8.32 -1.73 -8.07
C VAL A 119 6.81 -1.77 -8.31
N LEU A 120 6.38 -1.79 -9.58
CA LEU A 120 4.97 -1.82 -9.93
C LEU A 120 4.25 -3.05 -9.36
N SER A 121 4.80 -4.23 -9.62
CA SER A 121 4.21 -5.50 -9.18
C SER A 121 4.05 -5.57 -7.65
N TYR A 122 5.10 -5.20 -6.91
CA TYR A 122 5.05 -5.30 -5.44
C TYR A 122 4.23 -4.18 -4.81
N ALA A 123 4.27 -2.96 -5.31
CA ALA A 123 3.41 -1.88 -4.84
C ALA A 123 1.94 -2.23 -5.02
N ASP A 124 1.56 -2.66 -6.22
CA ASP A 124 0.18 -2.99 -6.56
C ASP A 124 -0.34 -4.21 -5.79
N SER A 125 0.44 -5.30 -5.76
CA SER A 125 0.03 -6.54 -5.09
C SER A 125 -0.05 -6.42 -3.56
N ALA A 126 0.72 -5.52 -2.95
CA ALA A 126 0.74 -5.33 -1.50
C ALA A 126 -0.32 -4.34 -1.02
N PHE A 127 -0.80 -3.45 -1.88
CA PHE A 127 -1.57 -2.26 -1.49
C PHE A 127 -2.82 -2.60 -0.67
N ASN A 128 -3.70 -3.47 -1.17
CA ASN A 128 -4.93 -3.82 -0.46
C ASN A 128 -4.65 -4.50 0.88
N THR A 129 -3.66 -5.41 0.95
CA THR A 129 -3.30 -6.07 2.21
C THR A 129 -2.78 -5.09 3.25
N ILE A 130 -1.98 -4.10 2.85
CA ILE A 130 -1.52 -3.04 3.76
C ILE A 130 -2.72 -2.22 4.27
N LEU A 131 -3.68 -1.90 3.38
CA LEU A 131 -4.89 -1.16 3.76
C LEU A 131 -5.78 -1.97 4.72
N GLU A 132 -6.00 -3.24 4.45
CA GLU A 132 -6.75 -4.14 5.33
C GLU A 132 -6.12 -4.28 6.72
N LEU A 133 -4.80 -4.38 6.79
CA LEU A 133 -4.08 -4.51 8.06
C LEU A 133 -4.00 -3.19 8.84
N GLY A 134 -3.68 -2.11 8.16
CA GLY A 134 -3.28 -0.85 8.80
C GLY A 134 -4.33 0.25 8.83
N PHE A 135 -5.49 0.05 8.15
CA PHE A 135 -6.54 1.07 8.00
C PHE A 135 -7.95 0.51 8.13
N ALA A 136 -8.10 -0.69 8.66
CA ALA A 136 -9.38 -1.39 8.73
C ALA A 136 -10.48 -0.54 9.39
N SER A 137 -10.20 0.09 10.52
CA SER A 137 -11.15 0.95 11.23
C SER A 137 -11.55 2.19 10.42
N SER A 138 -10.62 2.79 9.70
CA SER A 138 -10.88 3.94 8.82
C SER A 138 -11.73 3.55 7.62
N ILE A 139 -11.44 2.40 7.01
CA ILE A 139 -12.22 1.86 5.88
C ILE A 139 -13.65 1.53 6.30
N ARG A 140 -13.86 0.92 7.49
CA ARG A 140 -15.20 0.65 8.03
C ARG A 140 -16.01 1.93 8.25
N LYS A 141 -15.39 2.96 8.83
CA LYS A 141 -16.04 4.25 9.06
C LYS A 141 -16.45 4.93 7.75
N GLU A 142 -15.56 4.93 6.78
CA GLU A 142 -15.83 5.50 5.46
C GLU A 142 -16.95 4.74 4.75
N TRP A 143 -16.93 3.40 4.79
CA TRP A 143 -18.00 2.56 4.23
C TRP A 143 -19.36 2.86 4.86
N ALA A 144 -19.44 2.85 6.21
CA ALA A 144 -20.69 3.12 6.94
C ALA A 144 -21.24 4.52 6.63
N TRP A 145 -20.37 5.52 6.60
CA TRP A 145 -20.73 6.89 6.29
C TRP A 145 -21.28 7.05 4.86
N ARG A 146 -20.68 6.37 3.87
CA ARG A 146 -21.15 6.39 2.49
C ARG A 146 -22.51 5.72 2.32
N ILE A 147 -22.70 4.57 2.96
CA ILE A 147 -24.00 3.87 2.95
C ILE A 147 -25.10 4.73 3.56
N GLU A 148 -24.84 5.37 4.71
CA GLU A 148 -25.82 6.24 5.37
C GLU A 148 -26.26 7.42 4.50
N ARG A 149 -25.35 7.96 3.71
CA ARG A 149 -25.59 9.10 2.83
C ARG A 149 -26.02 8.75 1.41
N GLY A 150 -26.06 7.47 1.07
CA GLY A 150 -26.35 6.99 -0.29
C GLY A 150 -25.28 7.36 -1.33
N GLU A 151 -24.03 7.55 -0.86
CA GLU A 151 -22.89 7.85 -1.73
C GLU A 151 -22.28 6.59 -2.36
N SER A 152 -21.58 6.77 -3.48
CA SER A 152 -20.91 5.66 -4.17
C SER A 152 -19.82 5.02 -3.30
N THR A 153 -19.84 3.68 -3.20
CA THR A 153 -18.82 2.86 -2.52
C THR A 153 -17.82 2.26 -3.51
N ALA A 154 -17.82 2.67 -4.78
CA ALA A 154 -16.99 2.08 -5.84
C ALA A 154 -15.48 2.08 -5.51
N ASN A 155 -14.99 3.09 -4.81
CA ASN A 155 -13.59 3.17 -4.36
C ASN A 155 -13.24 2.21 -3.21
N LEU A 156 -14.24 1.59 -2.58
CA LEU A 156 -14.08 0.61 -1.50
C LEU A 156 -14.47 -0.81 -1.95
N GLU A 157 -14.77 -1.00 -3.23
CA GLU A 157 -15.23 -2.27 -3.80
C GLU A 157 -14.27 -3.43 -3.51
N ALA A 158 -12.98 -3.19 -3.53
CA ALA A 158 -11.95 -4.18 -3.21
C ALA A 158 -12.08 -4.77 -1.78
N PHE A 159 -12.78 -4.07 -0.88
CA PHE A 159 -12.97 -4.44 0.53
C PHE A 159 -14.38 -4.93 0.83
N ARG A 160 -15.30 -4.93 -0.16
CA ARG A 160 -16.72 -5.26 0.04
C ARG A 160 -16.93 -6.58 0.76
N GLY A 161 -16.32 -7.67 0.27
CA GLY A 161 -16.52 -8.99 0.85
C GLY A 161 -16.14 -9.08 2.32
N TRP A 162 -15.06 -8.42 2.69
CA TRP A 162 -14.60 -8.33 4.06
C TRP A 162 -15.51 -7.44 4.93
N LEU A 163 -15.93 -6.28 4.42
CA LEU A 163 -16.83 -5.36 5.12
C LEU A 163 -18.24 -5.94 5.36
N GLU A 164 -18.76 -6.71 4.41
CA GLU A 164 -20.04 -7.40 4.52
C GLU A 164 -19.98 -8.57 5.52
N ALA A 165 -18.88 -9.33 5.52
CA ALA A 165 -18.67 -10.42 6.47
C ALA A 165 -18.61 -9.92 7.93
N ASP A 166 -17.90 -8.82 8.16
CA ASP A 166 -17.82 -8.15 9.48
C ASP A 166 -19.20 -7.70 9.99
N ARG A 167 -20.02 -7.14 9.09
CA ARG A 167 -21.37 -6.68 9.45
C ARG A 167 -22.28 -7.84 9.82
N SER A 168 -22.19 -8.95 9.11
CA SER A 168 -22.96 -10.17 9.40
C SER A 168 -22.61 -10.74 10.78
N ALA A 169 -21.32 -10.81 11.09
CA ALA A 169 -20.84 -11.29 12.39
C ALA A 169 -21.30 -10.40 13.57
N GLN A 170 -21.32 -9.07 13.38
CA GLN A 170 -21.82 -8.13 14.41
C GLN A 170 -23.34 -8.20 14.62
N THR A 171 -24.10 -8.59 13.59
CA THR A 171 -25.56 -8.73 13.68
C THR A 171 -25.94 -10.01 14.43
N ASP A 172 -25.19 -11.08 14.21
CA ASP A 172 -25.42 -12.38 14.89
C ASP A 172 -25.13 -12.26 16.41
N ASP A 173 -24.05 -11.57 16.78
CA ASP A 173 -23.64 -11.36 18.18
C ASP A 173 -24.69 -10.52 18.98
N GLN A 174 -25.29 -9.51 18.33
CA GLN A 174 -26.35 -8.68 18.93
C GLN A 174 -27.68 -9.44 19.07
N THR A 175 -27.94 -10.42 18.23
CA THR A 175 -29.15 -11.23 18.29
C THR A 175 -29.08 -12.21 19.44
N ASP A 176 -27.92 -12.80 19.68
CA ASP A 176 -27.71 -13.74 20.78
C ASP A 176 -27.78 -13.04 22.15
N GLU A 177 -27.19 -11.84 22.31
CA GLU A 177 -27.29 -11.04 23.53
C GLU A 177 -28.74 -10.61 23.86
N GLN A 178 -29.55 -10.30 22.85
CA GLN A 178 -30.95 -9.94 23.05
C GLN A 178 -31.82 -11.12 23.43
N THR A 179 -31.51 -12.32 22.95
CA THR A 179 -32.20 -13.56 23.24
C THR A 179 -31.95 -13.98 24.70
N ASP A 180 -30.70 -13.88 25.18
CA ASP A 180 -30.34 -14.20 26.55
C ASP A 180 -30.98 -13.24 27.56
N GLN A 181 -31.04 -11.93 27.27
CA GLN A 181 -31.68 -10.95 28.11
C GLN A 181 -33.21 -11.13 28.23
N GLN A 182 -33.87 -11.59 27.16
CA GLN A 182 -35.31 -11.91 27.19
C GLN A 182 -35.62 -13.19 27.98
N THR A 183 -34.73 -14.17 27.92
CA THR A 183 -34.86 -15.44 28.65
C THR A 183 -34.72 -15.21 30.16
N ASP A 184 -33.77 -14.40 30.60
CA ASP A 184 -33.55 -14.06 32.00
C ASP A 184 -34.74 -13.26 32.60
N GLN A 185 -35.31 -12.31 31.85
CA GLN A 185 -36.46 -11.53 32.29
C GLN A 185 -37.74 -12.38 32.40
N GLN A 186 -37.85 -13.44 31.62
CA GLN A 186 -39.01 -14.33 31.66
C GLN A 186 -38.93 -15.33 32.81
N THR A 187 -37.70 -15.73 33.20
CA THR A 187 -37.45 -16.61 34.35
C THR A 187 -37.69 -15.90 35.68
N ASP A 188 -37.32 -14.63 35.79
CA ASP A 188 -37.48 -13.81 37.01
C ASP A 188 -38.98 -13.43 37.28
N ARG A 189 -39.81 -13.31 36.23
CA ARG A 189 -41.26 -13.09 36.35
C ARG A 189 -42.02 -14.34 36.76
N GLY A 190 -41.52 -15.53 36.50
CA GLY A 190 -42.11 -16.80 36.91
C GLY A 190 -41.92 -17.11 38.39
N ALA A 191 -40.82 -16.64 38.98
CA ALA A 191 -40.50 -16.87 40.41
C ALA A 191 -41.23 -15.95 41.41
N ALA A 192 -41.93 -14.95 40.96
CA ALA A 192 -42.65 -13.97 41.82
C ALA A 192 -44.17 -14.26 41.99
N GLN A 193 -44.66 -15.41 41.53
CA GLN A 193 -46.08 -15.79 41.55
C GLN A 193 -46.40 -17.10 42.29
N ASP A 194 -45.47 -17.61 43.12
CA ASP A 194 -45.74 -18.76 44.04
C ASP A 194 -45.70 -18.30 45.51
#